data_cc3ff8a2e20e3bf5b1408ca6b429e267
#
_entry.id   cc3ff8a2e20e3bf5b1408ca6b429e267
#
_cell.length_a   1.000
_cell.length_b   1.000
_cell.length_c   1.000
_cell.angle_alpha   90.00
_cell.angle_beta   90.00
_cell.angle_gamma   90.00
#
_symmetry.space_group_name_H-M   'P 1'
#
loop_
_entity.id
_entity.type
_entity.pdbx_description
1 polymer ?
#
loop_
_entity_poly.entity_id
_entity_poly.type
_entity_poly.pdbx_seq_one_letter_code
_entity_poly.pdbx_strand_id
1 'polypeptide(L)'
;MMFKVVSCYATLFTRSRQRILSHRLFQKRTFYLTTVFCSYGHVIMPINNCAKPRIGTHNGKFHADELVACAMLKQLPEYANAEIVRSRDESVLSTCAVVVDVGGVFDPVTHKYDHHQRGFELTFKSFFKDSEWDIKLSSAGLVYVHFGRQILASVIGVQESHPMISVLFNKVLLAFIFGLFRLLQIYGNFIVELDAVDNGIPMTEDSVKYTINTGLSNRVGLLNPQWNQKDTDETVCFMNALSMVEKEFTMLVCHYAESWYPAREIVAQALKKRWQVDPSGHIFSLEQKPCPWAAHLHELEKKELEQKKMEPVSWDVTDSSTISDRPVFCLYQRDDGHWSVQSVAVSETERFKNRVSLLEPWRGLRDEELSKVVGLPGCIFVHANGFLGIHKTREGALHMARASLKSSNFAG
;
A
#
# COMPACT_ATOMS: atom_id res chain seq x y z
N MET A 1 -45.78 32.45 -13.01
CA MET A 1 -45.02 33.15 -11.97
C MET A 1 -44.29 32.13 -11.13
N MET A 2 -43.36 31.44 -11.76
CA MET A 2 -42.50 30.43 -11.15
C MET A 2 -41.25 30.36 -12.05
N PHE A 3 -40.20 30.99 -11.66
CA PHE A 3 -38.81 30.85 -12.16
C PHE A 3 -38.00 32.01 -11.59
N LYS A 4 -37.35 31.79 -10.47
CA LYS A 4 -36.20 32.55 -9.96
C LYS A 4 -36.03 32.20 -8.46
N VAL A 5 -35.40 31.08 -8.15
CA VAL A 5 -34.59 30.85 -6.94
C VAL A 5 -33.85 29.52 -7.14
N VAL A 6 -32.85 29.48 -7.95
CA VAL A 6 -31.76 28.49 -7.87
C VAL A 6 -30.54 29.13 -8.57
N SER A 7 -29.87 30.02 -7.89
CA SER A 7 -28.52 30.44 -8.30
C SER A 7 -27.90 31.29 -7.18
N CYS A 8 -27.52 30.70 -6.09
CA CYS A 8 -26.67 31.38 -5.08
C CYS A 8 -25.95 30.45 -4.10
N TYR A 9 -25.82 29.14 -4.34
CA TYR A 9 -25.09 28.25 -3.42
C TYR A 9 -23.92 27.50 -4.05
N ALA A 10 -23.47 27.85 -5.23
CA ALA A 10 -22.36 27.15 -5.91
C ALA A 10 -21.00 27.88 -5.87
N THR A 11 -20.86 29.04 -5.21
CA THR A 11 -19.65 29.86 -5.37
C THR A 11 -18.82 30.06 -4.11
N LEU A 12 -19.11 29.39 -3.01
CA LEU A 12 -18.36 29.56 -1.76
C LEU A 12 -17.58 28.34 -1.26
N PHE A 13 -17.62 27.20 -1.96
CA PHE A 13 -16.92 25.99 -1.52
C PHE A 13 -15.67 25.62 -2.33
N THR A 14 -15.30 26.38 -3.36
CA THR A 14 -14.17 26.05 -4.24
C THR A 14 -12.87 26.84 -3.99
N ARG A 15 -12.84 27.78 -3.03
CA ARG A 15 -11.64 28.61 -2.82
C ARG A 15 -10.74 28.27 -1.63
N SER A 16 -11.09 27.32 -0.77
CA SER A 16 -10.29 27.05 0.42
C SER A 16 -9.47 25.73 0.40
N ARG A 17 -9.67 24.85 -0.59
CA ARG A 17 -8.88 23.59 -0.69
C ARG A 17 -7.79 23.57 -1.76
N GLN A 18 -7.75 24.53 -2.67
CA GLN A 18 -6.68 24.61 -3.68
C GLN A 18 -5.41 25.36 -3.24
N ARG A 19 -5.40 26.04 -2.08
CA ARG A 19 -4.21 26.80 -1.61
C ARG A 19 -3.23 26.02 -0.74
N ILE A 20 -3.54 24.82 -0.29
CA ILE A 20 -2.64 24.06 0.61
C ILE A 20 -1.84 22.99 -0.14
N LEU A 21 -2.32 22.50 -1.30
CA LEU A 21 -1.62 21.48 -2.10
C LEU A 21 -0.67 22.03 -3.15
N SER A 22 -0.80 23.31 -3.55
CA SER A 22 0.08 23.88 -4.57
C SER A 22 1.40 24.47 -4.07
N HIS A 23 1.59 24.64 -2.75
CA HIS A 23 2.79 25.32 -2.22
C HIS A 23 3.91 24.40 -1.75
N ARG A 24 3.72 23.09 -1.70
CA ARG A 24 4.82 22.16 -1.31
C ARG A 24 5.41 21.32 -2.44
N LEU A 25 4.75 21.22 -3.59
CA LEU A 25 5.25 20.45 -4.74
C LEU A 25 6.04 21.26 -5.76
N PHE A 26 6.04 22.60 -5.68
CA PHE A 26 6.71 23.46 -6.67
C PHE A 26 8.04 24.08 -6.20
N GLN A 27 8.47 23.85 -4.96
CA GLN A 27 9.69 24.49 -4.43
C GLN A 27 10.96 23.61 -4.37
N LYS A 28 11.00 22.43 -5.01
CA LYS A 28 12.22 21.60 -5.00
C LYS A 28 12.75 21.22 -6.38
N ARG A 29 12.60 22.06 -7.38
CA ARG A 29 13.38 21.96 -8.63
C ARG A 29 13.94 23.33 -9.05
N THR A 30 14.70 23.95 -8.15
CA THR A 30 15.63 25.02 -8.56
C THR A 30 17.02 24.42 -8.61
N PHE A 31 17.49 24.18 -9.80
CA PHE A 31 18.88 23.82 -10.06
C PHE A 31 19.79 24.95 -9.57
N TYR A 32 20.58 24.68 -8.53
CA TYR A 32 21.72 25.52 -8.20
C TYR A 32 22.82 25.30 -9.25
N LEU A 33 22.92 26.20 -10.20
CA LEU A 33 24.13 26.43 -10.99
C LEU A 33 25.15 27.09 -10.06
N THR A 34 25.96 26.27 -9.40
CA THR A 34 27.19 26.77 -8.76
C THR A 34 28.26 26.89 -9.83
N THR A 35 28.45 28.09 -10.30
CA THR A 35 29.59 28.44 -11.14
C THR A 35 30.87 28.42 -10.30
N VAL A 36 31.64 27.35 -10.41
CA VAL A 36 33.03 27.33 -9.94
C VAL A 36 33.88 27.86 -11.09
N PHE A 37 34.41 29.04 -10.94
CA PHE A 37 35.46 29.57 -11.82
C PHE A 37 36.73 28.73 -11.64
N CYS A 38 37.04 27.90 -12.58
CA CYS A 38 38.38 27.30 -12.73
C CYS A 38 38.98 27.80 -14.04
N SER A 39 39.94 28.69 -13.91
CA SER A 39 40.71 29.22 -15.01
C SER A 39 41.65 28.15 -15.57
N TYR A 40 41.20 27.46 -16.60
CA TYR A 40 42.05 26.83 -17.63
C TYR A 40 41.17 26.65 -18.86
N GLY A 41 41.63 27.24 -19.99
CA GLY A 41 40.92 27.26 -21.25
C GLY A 41 40.71 25.86 -21.82
N HIS A 42 39.50 25.32 -21.61
CA HIS A 42 39.01 24.21 -22.40
C HIS A 42 37.72 24.68 -23.08
N VAL A 43 37.76 24.59 -24.41
CA VAL A 43 36.65 24.76 -25.30
C VAL A 43 35.49 23.84 -24.80
N ILE A 44 34.43 24.46 -24.28
CA ILE A 44 33.19 23.72 -23.97
C ILE A 44 32.58 23.32 -25.32
N MET A 45 32.83 22.10 -25.72
CA MET A 45 32.03 21.50 -26.79
C MET A 45 30.55 21.55 -26.37
N PRO A 46 29.61 21.93 -27.24
CA PRO A 46 28.20 21.86 -26.92
C PRO A 46 27.86 20.41 -26.62
N ILE A 47 27.24 20.18 -25.45
CA ILE A 47 26.74 18.84 -25.06
C ILE A 47 25.84 18.38 -26.19
N ASN A 48 26.27 17.34 -26.88
CA ASN A 48 25.56 16.68 -27.95
C ASN A 48 24.10 16.47 -27.56
N ASN A 49 23.22 16.65 -28.53
CA ASN A 49 21.87 16.11 -28.61
C ASN A 49 21.89 14.61 -28.26
N CYS A 50 21.93 14.27 -27.00
CA CYS A 50 21.76 12.88 -26.59
C CYS A 50 20.29 12.54 -26.90
N ALA A 51 20.07 11.68 -27.87
CA ALA A 51 18.73 11.22 -28.22
C ALA A 51 18.04 10.74 -26.95
N LYS A 52 16.77 11.08 -26.80
CA LYS A 52 15.98 10.64 -25.63
C LYS A 52 16.02 9.11 -25.56
N PRO A 53 16.20 8.53 -24.36
CA PRO A 53 16.11 7.08 -24.22
C PRO A 53 14.73 6.62 -24.66
N ARG A 54 14.66 5.38 -25.16
CA ARG A 54 13.42 4.79 -25.67
C ARG A 54 13.06 3.58 -24.83
N ILE A 55 11.78 3.47 -24.45
CA ILE A 55 11.19 2.27 -23.84
C ILE A 55 10.33 1.61 -24.91
N GLY A 56 10.70 0.40 -25.33
CA GLY A 56 9.97 -0.39 -26.31
C GLY A 56 8.91 -1.27 -25.68
N THR A 57 7.73 -1.35 -26.29
CA THR A 57 6.69 -2.31 -25.96
C THR A 57 5.86 -2.67 -27.19
N HIS A 58 4.93 -3.61 -27.07
CA HIS A 58 4.09 -4.04 -28.21
C HIS A 58 3.08 -2.95 -28.63
N ASN A 59 2.66 -3.00 -29.88
CA ASN A 59 1.55 -2.22 -30.43
C ASN A 59 0.24 -3.03 -30.38
N GLY A 60 -0.88 -2.38 -30.75
CA GLY A 60 -2.22 -2.94 -30.71
C GLY A 60 -2.86 -2.79 -29.33
N LYS A 61 -3.76 -3.68 -28.95
CA LYS A 61 -4.45 -3.63 -27.67
C LYS A 61 -3.44 -3.69 -26.53
N PHE A 62 -3.55 -2.74 -25.58
CA PHE A 62 -2.67 -2.66 -24.44
C PHE A 62 -3.32 -3.19 -23.17
N HIS A 63 -2.48 -3.68 -22.22
CA HIS A 63 -2.86 -4.28 -20.96
C HIS A 63 -2.27 -3.51 -19.78
N ALA A 64 -2.55 -3.94 -18.57
CA ALA A 64 -1.99 -3.30 -17.38
C ALA A 64 -0.51 -3.64 -17.19
N ASP A 65 -0.05 -4.77 -17.68
CA ASP A 65 1.31 -5.27 -17.52
C ASP A 65 2.35 -4.29 -18.09
N GLU A 66 2.36 -4.09 -19.41
CA GLU A 66 3.33 -3.20 -20.05
C GLU A 66 3.16 -1.74 -19.60
N LEU A 67 1.93 -1.32 -19.27
CA LEU A 67 1.69 0.04 -18.76
C LEU A 67 2.35 0.25 -17.39
N VAL A 68 2.22 -0.72 -16.48
CA VAL A 68 2.87 -0.66 -15.15
C VAL A 68 4.38 -0.76 -15.30
N ALA A 69 4.89 -1.64 -16.17
CA ALA A 69 6.31 -1.72 -16.47
C ALA A 69 6.88 -0.38 -16.97
N CYS A 70 6.21 0.22 -17.96
CA CYS A 70 6.58 1.56 -18.47
C CYS A 70 6.48 2.66 -17.40
N ALA A 71 5.39 2.67 -16.61
CA ALA A 71 5.18 3.66 -15.55
C ALA A 71 6.27 3.58 -14.48
N MET A 72 6.65 2.38 -14.07
CA MET A 72 7.73 2.15 -13.13
C MET A 72 9.09 2.61 -13.68
N LEU A 73 9.43 2.23 -14.89
CA LEU A 73 10.69 2.66 -15.53
C LEU A 73 10.78 4.18 -15.63
N LYS A 74 9.69 4.88 -15.95
CA LYS A 74 9.64 6.35 -16.00
C LYS A 74 9.88 7.04 -14.65
N GLN A 75 9.82 6.32 -13.54
CA GLN A 75 10.23 6.87 -12.24
C GLN A 75 11.76 6.94 -12.08
N LEU A 76 12.53 6.23 -12.89
CA LEU A 76 13.98 6.26 -12.86
C LEU A 76 14.51 7.51 -13.59
N PRO A 77 15.52 8.21 -13.05
CA PRO A 77 16.07 9.43 -13.66
C PRO A 77 16.48 9.25 -15.12
N GLU A 78 17.08 8.11 -15.45
CA GLU A 78 17.54 7.77 -16.81
C GLU A 78 16.41 7.60 -17.81
N TYR A 79 15.22 7.17 -17.36
CA TYR A 79 14.04 6.94 -18.21
C TYR A 79 12.92 7.97 -18.02
N ALA A 80 13.07 8.96 -17.13
CA ALA A 80 12.02 9.93 -16.81
C ALA A 80 11.48 10.67 -18.06
N ASN A 81 12.35 10.96 -19.02
CA ASN A 81 12.01 11.62 -20.28
C ASN A 81 11.99 10.66 -21.47
N ALA A 82 11.94 9.34 -21.21
CA ALA A 82 11.95 8.35 -22.27
C ALA A 82 10.73 8.47 -23.19
N GLU A 83 10.97 8.27 -24.48
CA GLU A 83 9.93 8.06 -25.50
C GLU A 83 9.41 6.64 -25.40
N ILE A 84 8.10 6.44 -25.41
CA ILE A 84 7.51 5.12 -25.51
C ILE A 84 7.37 4.75 -26.99
N VAL A 85 7.95 3.63 -27.38
CA VAL A 85 7.93 3.11 -28.75
C VAL A 85 7.11 1.83 -28.76
N ARG A 86 5.96 1.86 -29.43
CA ARG A 86 5.05 0.72 -29.53
C ARG A 86 5.25 0.01 -30.88
N SER A 87 5.90 -1.14 -30.87
CA SER A 87 6.21 -1.91 -32.09
C SER A 87 6.40 -3.39 -31.78
N ARG A 88 6.25 -4.24 -32.80
CA ARG A 88 6.67 -5.66 -32.80
C ARG A 88 7.83 -5.91 -33.76
N ASP A 89 8.33 -4.86 -34.40
CA ASP A 89 9.47 -4.94 -35.33
C ASP A 89 10.76 -4.92 -34.51
N GLU A 90 11.54 -6.02 -34.60
CA GLU A 90 12.81 -6.17 -33.88
C GLU A 90 13.82 -5.07 -34.26
N SER A 91 13.79 -4.61 -35.52
CA SER A 91 14.67 -3.53 -35.97
C SER A 91 14.40 -2.22 -35.25
N VAL A 92 13.15 -1.96 -34.88
CA VAL A 92 12.73 -0.80 -34.08
C VAL A 92 13.05 -1.04 -32.60
N LEU A 93 12.70 -2.22 -32.06
CA LEU A 93 12.92 -2.57 -30.66
C LEU A 93 14.41 -2.59 -30.28
N SER A 94 15.27 -3.00 -31.20
CA SER A 94 16.74 -3.00 -30.99
C SER A 94 17.33 -1.59 -30.76
N THR A 95 16.59 -0.53 -31.11
CA THR A 95 16.99 0.87 -30.86
C THR A 95 16.54 1.38 -29.48
N CYS A 96 15.77 0.57 -28.72
CA CYS A 96 15.28 0.94 -27.41
C CYS A 96 16.30 0.61 -26.32
N ALA A 97 16.38 1.48 -25.32
CA ALA A 97 17.27 1.27 -24.17
C ALA A 97 16.75 0.17 -23.23
N VAL A 98 15.44 -0.05 -23.22
CA VAL A 98 14.77 -1.11 -22.48
C VAL A 98 13.54 -1.57 -23.26
N VAL A 99 13.24 -2.85 -23.24
CA VAL A 99 12.10 -3.46 -23.92
C VAL A 99 11.28 -4.26 -22.92
N VAL A 100 9.97 -4.05 -22.90
CA VAL A 100 9.03 -4.72 -21.98
C VAL A 100 7.88 -5.34 -22.76
N ASP A 101 7.47 -6.53 -22.38
CA ASP A 101 6.27 -7.23 -22.85
C ASP A 101 6.21 -7.44 -24.37
N VAL A 102 7.36 -7.60 -25.01
CA VAL A 102 7.49 -7.89 -26.44
C VAL A 102 8.86 -8.47 -26.76
N GLY A 103 8.90 -9.33 -27.78
CA GLY A 103 10.13 -9.90 -28.33
C GLY A 103 10.45 -11.31 -27.80
N GLY A 104 9.71 -11.83 -26.83
CA GLY A 104 9.85 -13.19 -26.32
C GLY A 104 11.20 -13.48 -25.65
N VAL A 105 11.83 -12.47 -25.03
CA VAL A 105 13.15 -12.59 -24.40
C VAL A 105 13.17 -11.96 -23.02
N PHE A 106 13.62 -12.72 -22.02
CA PHE A 106 14.04 -12.20 -20.74
C PHE A 106 15.55 -12.21 -20.64
N ASP A 107 16.14 -11.02 -20.68
CA ASP A 107 17.59 -10.81 -20.51
C ASP A 107 17.83 -9.49 -19.75
N PRO A 108 18.08 -9.55 -18.44
CA PRO A 108 18.34 -8.36 -17.65
C PRO A 108 19.65 -7.63 -18.00
N VAL A 109 20.60 -8.30 -18.69
CA VAL A 109 21.86 -7.68 -19.09
C VAL A 109 21.64 -6.71 -20.25
N THR A 110 20.75 -7.06 -21.18
CA THR A 110 20.38 -6.21 -22.32
C THR A 110 19.05 -5.48 -22.11
N HIS A 111 18.54 -5.46 -20.87
CA HIS A 111 17.29 -4.81 -20.48
C HIS A 111 16.07 -5.22 -21.31
N LYS A 112 15.90 -6.53 -21.52
CA LYS A 112 14.72 -7.14 -22.15
C LYS A 112 13.90 -7.89 -21.11
N TYR A 113 12.66 -7.46 -20.88
CA TYR A 113 11.76 -7.95 -19.84
C TYR A 113 10.45 -8.43 -20.47
N ASP A 114 10.48 -9.57 -21.11
CA ASP A 114 9.31 -10.23 -21.65
C ASP A 114 9.19 -11.63 -21.04
N HIS A 115 7.97 -12.10 -20.77
CA HIS A 115 7.67 -13.37 -20.12
C HIS A 115 7.01 -14.38 -21.07
N HIS A 116 6.84 -14.02 -22.34
CA HIS A 116 6.11 -14.83 -23.33
C HIS A 116 6.91 -16.00 -23.93
N GLN A 117 8.15 -16.24 -23.49
CA GLN A 117 8.92 -17.36 -24.01
C GLN A 117 8.39 -18.70 -23.47
N ARG A 118 8.47 -19.72 -24.35
CA ARG A 118 8.09 -21.08 -23.99
C ARG A 118 8.93 -21.59 -22.80
N GLY A 119 8.24 -22.08 -21.76
CA GLY A 119 8.90 -22.60 -20.56
C GLY A 119 9.38 -21.53 -19.57
N PHE A 120 8.91 -20.29 -19.70
CA PHE A 120 9.14 -19.28 -18.69
C PHE A 120 8.31 -19.58 -17.44
N GLU A 121 8.97 -19.81 -16.30
CA GLU A 121 8.35 -20.19 -15.02
C GLU A 121 8.94 -19.40 -13.84
N LEU A 122 9.58 -18.25 -14.11
CA LEU A 122 10.16 -17.46 -13.03
C LEU A 122 9.05 -16.78 -12.21
N THR A 123 9.19 -16.89 -10.91
CA THR A 123 8.30 -16.28 -9.92
C THR A 123 9.09 -15.28 -9.05
N PHE A 124 8.42 -14.47 -8.26
CA PHE A 124 9.11 -13.59 -7.32
C PHE A 124 10.00 -14.41 -6.34
N LYS A 125 9.53 -15.60 -5.94
CA LYS A 125 10.27 -16.54 -5.11
C LYS A 125 11.53 -17.10 -5.80
N SER A 126 11.58 -17.14 -7.12
CA SER A 126 12.78 -17.54 -7.87
C SER A 126 13.97 -16.62 -7.60
N PHE A 127 13.70 -15.33 -7.35
CA PHE A 127 14.70 -14.30 -7.04
C PHE A 127 14.89 -14.08 -5.53
N PHE A 128 13.80 -14.26 -4.76
CA PHE A 128 13.76 -14.03 -3.30
C PHE A 128 13.19 -15.28 -2.62
N LYS A 129 14.06 -16.25 -2.32
CA LYS A 129 13.72 -17.61 -1.86
C LYS A 129 12.78 -17.67 -0.66
N ASP A 130 12.86 -16.67 0.22
CA ASP A 130 12.01 -16.60 1.41
C ASP A 130 10.67 -15.93 1.16
N SER A 131 10.36 -15.56 -0.08
CA SER A 131 9.07 -14.99 -0.46
C SER A 131 7.99 -16.08 -0.52
N GLU A 132 6.78 -15.74 -0.10
CA GLU A 132 5.60 -16.57 -0.27
C GLU A 132 5.02 -16.52 -1.69
N TRP A 133 5.43 -15.51 -2.49
CA TRP A 133 4.86 -15.24 -3.79
C TRP A 133 5.43 -16.17 -4.87
N ASP A 134 4.64 -17.19 -5.20
CA ASP A 134 4.96 -18.22 -6.20
C ASP A 134 4.04 -18.09 -7.43
N ILE A 135 3.76 -16.84 -7.80
CA ILE A 135 3.02 -16.46 -8.99
C ILE A 135 4.03 -16.20 -10.11
N LYS A 136 3.79 -16.75 -11.30
CA LYS A 136 4.59 -16.50 -12.49
C LYS A 136 4.62 -15.00 -12.80
N LEU A 137 5.82 -14.44 -12.99
CA LEU A 137 5.99 -13.03 -13.24
C LEU A 137 5.49 -12.63 -14.63
N SER A 138 4.86 -11.48 -14.70
CA SER A 138 4.62 -10.70 -15.91
C SER A 138 5.81 -9.77 -16.20
N SER A 139 5.75 -9.00 -17.25
CA SER A 139 6.79 -8.00 -17.55
C SER A 139 6.89 -6.91 -16.47
N ALA A 140 5.76 -6.51 -15.87
CA ALA A 140 5.77 -5.61 -14.70
C ALA A 140 6.49 -6.25 -13.51
N GLY A 141 6.20 -7.52 -13.23
CA GLY A 141 6.90 -8.28 -12.19
C GLY A 141 8.40 -8.35 -12.43
N LEU A 142 8.83 -8.61 -13.66
CA LEU A 142 10.24 -8.65 -14.05
C LEU A 142 10.93 -7.28 -13.86
N VAL A 143 10.31 -6.21 -14.31
CA VAL A 143 10.82 -4.84 -14.10
C VAL A 143 10.90 -4.52 -12.61
N TYR A 144 9.88 -4.91 -11.82
CA TYR A 144 9.89 -4.69 -10.38
C TYR A 144 11.00 -5.46 -9.67
N VAL A 145 11.22 -6.73 -10.02
CA VAL A 145 12.31 -7.54 -9.46
C VAL A 145 13.68 -6.90 -9.72
N HIS A 146 13.89 -6.36 -10.91
CA HIS A 146 15.17 -5.79 -11.31
C HIS A 146 15.38 -4.37 -10.79
N PHE A 147 14.41 -3.47 -10.99
CA PHE A 147 14.56 -2.03 -10.71
C PHE A 147 13.78 -1.56 -9.47
N GLY A 148 12.94 -2.41 -8.86
CA GLY A 148 11.96 -1.96 -7.87
C GLY A 148 12.55 -1.19 -6.70
N ARG A 149 13.75 -1.54 -6.22
CA ARG A 149 14.43 -0.79 -5.14
C ARG A 149 14.79 0.62 -5.58
N GLN A 150 15.35 0.78 -6.77
CA GLN A 150 15.72 2.07 -7.36
C GLN A 150 14.48 2.91 -7.64
N ILE A 151 13.42 2.28 -8.17
CA ILE A 151 12.12 2.92 -8.44
C ILE A 151 11.52 3.48 -7.15
N LEU A 152 11.44 2.67 -6.09
CA LEU A 152 10.92 3.10 -4.80
C LEU A 152 11.77 4.24 -4.20
N ALA A 153 13.09 4.11 -4.26
CA ALA A 153 14.01 5.14 -3.78
C ALA A 153 13.82 6.47 -4.53
N SER A 154 13.65 6.41 -5.85
CA SER A 154 13.39 7.57 -6.69
C SER A 154 12.06 8.24 -6.39
N VAL A 155 10.96 7.47 -6.28
CA VAL A 155 9.62 8.00 -5.96
C VAL A 155 9.60 8.68 -4.60
N ILE A 156 10.22 8.06 -3.60
CA ILE A 156 10.23 8.55 -2.21
C ILE A 156 11.25 9.69 -2.02
N GLY A 157 12.27 9.77 -2.87
CA GLY A 157 13.34 10.77 -2.75
C GLY A 157 14.37 10.44 -1.67
N VAL A 158 14.70 9.15 -1.47
CA VAL A 158 15.69 8.66 -0.51
C VAL A 158 16.77 7.84 -1.22
N GLN A 159 17.86 7.51 -0.52
CA GLN A 159 18.85 6.58 -1.04
C GLN A 159 18.30 5.14 -1.06
N GLU A 160 18.72 4.32 -2.02
CA GLU A 160 18.30 2.91 -2.13
C GLU A 160 18.66 2.09 -0.88
N SER A 161 19.72 2.45 -0.17
CA SER A 161 20.14 1.84 1.10
C SER A 161 19.25 2.20 2.30
N HIS A 162 18.31 3.15 2.15
CA HIS A 162 17.43 3.57 3.23
C HIS A 162 16.59 2.38 3.75
N PRO A 163 16.48 2.15 5.08
CA PRO A 163 15.78 1.00 5.65
C PRO A 163 14.34 0.83 5.16
N MET A 164 13.64 1.94 4.90
CA MET A 164 12.29 1.94 4.35
C MET A 164 12.19 1.19 3.02
N ILE A 165 13.19 1.35 2.13
CA ILE A 165 13.19 0.68 0.82
C ILE A 165 13.14 -0.83 0.99
N SER A 166 13.93 -1.39 1.89
CA SER A 166 13.89 -2.84 2.17
C SER A 166 12.54 -3.30 2.71
N VAL A 167 11.88 -2.46 3.52
CA VAL A 167 10.53 -2.77 4.06
C VAL A 167 9.46 -2.70 2.98
N LEU A 168 9.52 -1.72 2.08
CA LEU A 168 8.51 -1.52 1.03
C LEU A 168 8.73 -2.45 -0.16
N PHE A 169 9.98 -2.76 -0.51
CA PHE A 169 10.31 -3.62 -1.64
C PHE A 169 10.07 -5.10 -1.31
N ASN A 170 10.75 -5.61 -0.31
CA ASN A 170 10.64 -7.00 0.14
C ASN A 170 11.30 -7.14 1.51
N LYS A 171 10.57 -7.50 2.55
CA LYS A 171 11.11 -7.68 3.89
C LYS A 171 11.59 -9.11 4.16
N VAL A 172 12.37 -9.66 3.25
CA VAL A 172 12.87 -11.05 3.36
C VAL A 172 14.06 -11.23 4.32
N LEU A 173 14.86 -10.20 4.54
CA LEU A 173 16.15 -10.35 5.20
C LEU A 173 16.11 -10.72 6.71
N LEU A 174 14.95 -10.67 7.35
CA LEU A 174 14.80 -11.10 8.76
C LEU A 174 14.09 -12.44 8.93
N ALA A 175 13.61 -13.05 7.85
CA ALA A 175 12.93 -14.35 7.89
C ALA A 175 13.87 -15.54 8.09
N PHE A 176 15.17 -15.37 7.89
CA PHE A 176 16.14 -16.47 8.02
C PHE A 176 16.27 -17.02 9.44
N ILE A 177 15.81 -16.30 10.45
CA ILE A 177 15.86 -16.74 11.85
C ILE A 177 14.48 -17.13 12.38
N PHE A 178 13.38 -16.58 11.83
CA PHE A 178 12.04 -16.72 12.44
C PHE A 178 10.93 -16.67 11.38
N GLY A 179 10.44 -17.83 11.02
CA GLY A 179 9.42 -18.07 10.01
C GLY A 179 8.22 -17.10 9.98
N LEU A 180 7.81 -16.76 8.77
CA LEU A 180 6.54 -16.18 8.33
C LEU A 180 6.22 -14.74 8.74
N PHE A 181 6.32 -13.78 7.79
CA PHE A 181 5.59 -12.50 7.88
C PHE A 181 5.11 -11.96 6.55
N ARG A 182 3.78 -11.82 6.46
CA ARG A 182 3.11 -10.90 5.53
C ARG A 182 3.29 -9.46 6.03
N LEU A 183 4.28 -8.72 5.54
CA LEU A 183 4.23 -7.28 5.56
C LEU A 183 3.82 -6.80 4.19
N LEU A 184 2.87 -5.89 4.20
CA LEU A 184 2.33 -5.21 3.04
C LEU A 184 3.46 -4.60 2.22
N GLN A 185 3.84 -5.29 1.17
CA GLN A 185 4.87 -4.89 0.22
C GLN A 185 4.17 -4.32 -1.00
N ILE A 186 4.83 -3.43 -1.68
CA ILE A 186 4.32 -2.92 -2.97
C ILE A 186 4.09 -4.08 -3.94
N TYR A 187 4.97 -5.09 -3.95
CA TYR A 187 4.76 -6.29 -4.73
C TYR A 187 3.43 -6.97 -4.40
N GLY A 188 3.20 -7.35 -3.14
CA GLY A 188 2.01 -8.09 -2.71
C GLY A 188 0.69 -7.33 -2.79
N ASN A 189 0.72 -5.98 -2.84
CA ASN A 189 -0.49 -5.15 -2.88
C ASN A 189 -0.75 -4.49 -4.23
N PHE A 190 0.15 -4.64 -5.19
CA PHE A 190 0.00 -4.01 -6.50
C PHE A 190 0.49 -4.89 -7.64
N ILE A 191 1.70 -5.45 -7.55
CA ILE A 191 2.31 -6.15 -8.68
C ILE A 191 1.79 -7.59 -8.83
N VAL A 192 1.63 -8.34 -7.73
CA VAL A 192 1.24 -9.74 -7.77
C VAL A 192 -0.12 -10.00 -8.45
N GLU A 193 -1.07 -9.05 -8.30
CA GLU A 193 -2.36 -9.12 -9.00
C GLU A 193 -2.16 -9.02 -10.52
N LEU A 194 -1.26 -8.16 -10.97
CA LEU A 194 -0.93 -8.01 -12.39
C LEU A 194 -0.29 -9.28 -12.94
N ASP A 195 0.71 -9.80 -12.22
CA ASP A 195 1.35 -11.06 -12.57
C ASP A 195 0.34 -12.20 -12.70
N ALA A 196 -0.61 -12.31 -11.76
CA ALA A 196 -1.62 -13.35 -11.79
C ALA A 196 -2.61 -13.18 -12.96
N VAL A 197 -3.14 -11.97 -13.14
CA VAL A 197 -4.14 -11.68 -14.20
C VAL A 197 -3.54 -11.87 -15.58
N ASP A 198 -2.32 -11.39 -15.79
CA ASP A 198 -1.64 -11.47 -17.08
C ASP A 198 -1.30 -12.92 -17.47
N ASN A 199 -0.96 -13.76 -16.50
CA ASN A 199 -0.72 -15.19 -16.70
C ASN A 199 -1.99 -16.06 -16.62
N GLY A 200 -3.19 -15.46 -16.50
CA GLY A 200 -4.46 -16.19 -16.44
C GLY A 200 -4.64 -17.03 -15.17
N ILE A 201 -3.95 -16.67 -14.07
CA ILE A 201 -4.03 -17.39 -12.80
C ILE A 201 -5.26 -16.89 -12.03
N PRO A 202 -6.22 -17.77 -11.66
CA PRO A 202 -7.40 -17.37 -10.95
C PRO A 202 -7.10 -16.99 -9.49
N MET A 203 -7.90 -16.09 -8.91
CA MET A 203 -7.78 -15.66 -7.51
C MET A 203 -8.00 -16.81 -6.51
N THR A 204 -8.80 -17.81 -6.89
CA THR A 204 -9.14 -19.00 -6.11
C THR A 204 -9.43 -20.14 -7.06
N GLU A 205 -9.22 -21.37 -6.60
CA GLU A 205 -9.64 -22.59 -7.30
C GLU A 205 -11.14 -22.87 -7.08
N ASP A 206 -11.74 -22.29 -6.03
CA ASP A 206 -13.15 -22.43 -5.70
C ASP A 206 -14.03 -21.47 -6.52
N SER A 207 -15.34 -21.74 -6.57
CA SER A 207 -16.31 -20.84 -7.16
C SER A 207 -16.39 -19.51 -6.39
N VAL A 208 -16.25 -18.39 -7.09
CA VAL A 208 -16.37 -17.05 -6.50
C VAL A 208 -17.84 -16.67 -6.33
N LYS A 209 -18.19 -16.01 -5.21
CA LYS A 209 -19.53 -15.47 -4.96
C LYS A 209 -19.85 -14.23 -5.79
N TYR A 210 -18.83 -13.48 -6.23
CA TYR A 210 -18.94 -12.30 -7.08
C TYR A 210 -17.63 -12.09 -7.83
N THR A 211 -17.68 -11.30 -8.91
CA THR A 211 -16.50 -10.94 -9.71
C THR A 211 -16.07 -9.51 -9.41
N ILE A 212 -14.76 -9.26 -9.42
CA ILE A 212 -14.18 -7.93 -9.26
C ILE A 212 -13.87 -7.39 -10.66
N ASN A 213 -14.66 -6.40 -11.10
CA ASN A 213 -14.50 -5.74 -12.41
C ASN A 213 -13.90 -4.33 -12.30
N THR A 214 -13.45 -3.93 -11.12
CA THR A 214 -12.87 -2.61 -10.84
C THR A 214 -11.34 -2.68 -10.64
N GLY A 215 -10.71 -3.84 -10.80
CA GLY A 215 -9.27 -4.02 -10.75
C GLY A 215 -8.55 -3.21 -11.83
N LEU A 216 -7.26 -3.00 -11.65
CA LEU A 216 -6.46 -2.16 -12.55
C LEU A 216 -6.51 -2.66 -14.00
N SER A 217 -6.39 -3.97 -14.21
CA SER A 217 -6.43 -4.57 -15.55
C SER A 217 -7.75 -4.30 -16.28
N ASN A 218 -8.88 -4.38 -15.57
CA ASN A 218 -10.20 -4.05 -16.15
C ASN A 218 -10.33 -2.57 -16.50
N ARG A 219 -9.85 -1.66 -15.65
CA ARG A 219 -9.89 -0.21 -15.89
C ARG A 219 -9.00 0.19 -17.05
N VAL A 220 -7.81 -0.40 -17.15
CA VAL A 220 -6.91 -0.25 -18.31
C VAL A 220 -7.59 -0.77 -19.58
N GLY A 221 -8.23 -1.94 -19.49
CA GLY A 221 -8.96 -2.53 -20.62
C GLY A 221 -10.01 -1.60 -21.23
N LEU A 222 -10.71 -0.81 -20.39
CA LEU A 222 -11.71 0.17 -20.82
C LEU A 222 -11.12 1.40 -21.55
N LEU A 223 -9.84 1.67 -21.39
CA LEU A 223 -9.15 2.80 -22.03
C LEU A 223 -8.64 2.48 -23.43
N ASN A 224 -8.67 1.19 -23.84
CA ASN A 224 -8.38 0.82 -25.24
C ASN A 224 -9.44 1.39 -26.19
N PRO A 225 -9.07 1.67 -27.45
CA PRO A 225 -10.04 2.01 -28.49
C PRO A 225 -11.19 1.00 -28.55
N GLN A 226 -12.41 1.48 -28.57
CA GLN A 226 -13.58 0.61 -28.69
C GLN A 226 -13.78 0.17 -30.13
N TRP A 227 -14.23 -1.07 -30.34
CA TRP A 227 -14.42 -1.67 -31.66
C TRP A 227 -15.33 -0.84 -32.62
N ASN A 228 -16.22 -0.04 -32.05
CA ASN A 228 -17.18 0.81 -32.76
C ASN A 228 -16.77 2.30 -32.83
N GLN A 229 -15.60 2.67 -32.32
CA GLN A 229 -15.02 4.00 -32.46
C GLN A 229 -14.22 4.09 -33.76
N LYS A 230 -14.48 5.18 -34.53
CA LYS A 230 -13.70 5.48 -35.73
C LYS A 230 -12.66 6.55 -35.38
N ASP A 231 -11.51 6.48 -36.04
CA ASP A 231 -10.46 7.52 -35.95
C ASP A 231 -9.89 7.75 -34.55
N THR A 232 -9.86 6.72 -33.70
CA THR A 232 -9.26 6.79 -32.37
C THR A 232 -7.76 6.56 -32.47
N ASP A 233 -6.97 7.51 -31.96
CA ASP A 233 -5.51 7.37 -31.87
C ASP A 233 -5.15 6.45 -30.70
N GLU A 234 -4.66 5.24 -31.00
CA GLU A 234 -4.18 4.27 -30.00
C GLU A 234 -3.08 4.85 -29.10
N THR A 235 -2.21 5.72 -29.64
CA THR A 235 -1.11 6.33 -28.88
C THR A 235 -1.66 7.25 -27.81
N VAL A 236 -2.67 8.04 -28.14
CA VAL A 236 -3.34 8.90 -27.16
C VAL A 236 -4.03 8.08 -26.08
N CYS A 237 -4.72 7.00 -26.44
CA CYS A 237 -5.34 6.07 -25.49
C CYS A 237 -4.30 5.44 -24.56
N PHE A 238 -3.21 4.96 -25.11
CA PHE A 238 -2.10 4.38 -24.34
C PHE A 238 -1.50 5.41 -23.36
N MET A 239 -1.22 6.64 -23.81
CA MET A 239 -0.64 7.66 -22.95
C MET A 239 -1.60 8.09 -21.82
N ASN A 240 -2.90 8.10 -22.08
CA ASN A 240 -3.91 8.35 -21.03
C ASN A 240 -3.91 7.23 -19.99
N ALA A 241 -3.87 5.97 -20.43
CA ALA A 241 -3.79 4.82 -19.56
C ALA A 241 -2.47 4.83 -18.76
N LEU A 242 -1.34 5.13 -19.38
CA LEU A 242 -0.04 5.24 -18.74
C LEU A 242 -0.05 6.32 -17.64
N SER A 243 -0.64 7.48 -17.91
CA SER A 243 -0.77 8.56 -16.91
C SER A 243 -1.65 8.15 -15.72
N MET A 244 -2.70 7.36 -15.94
CA MET A 244 -3.55 6.83 -14.86
C MET A 244 -2.74 5.87 -13.98
N VAL A 245 -2.08 4.90 -14.60
CA VAL A 245 -1.28 3.87 -13.91
C VAL A 245 -0.12 4.50 -13.13
N GLU A 246 0.59 5.45 -13.73
CA GLU A 246 1.69 6.18 -13.08
C GLU A 246 1.23 6.90 -11.81
N LYS A 247 0.07 7.57 -11.86
CA LYS A 247 -0.51 8.24 -10.69
C LYS A 247 -0.89 7.25 -9.58
N GLU A 248 -1.50 6.13 -9.93
CA GLU A 248 -1.90 5.11 -8.95
C GLU A 248 -0.69 4.49 -8.26
N PHE A 249 0.32 4.08 -9.04
CA PHE A 249 1.55 3.53 -8.50
C PHE A 249 2.25 4.52 -7.56
N THR A 250 2.44 5.75 -8.02
CA THR A 250 3.11 6.79 -7.22
C THR A 250 2.33 7.10 -5.94
N MET A 251 1.00 7.23 -6.03
CA MET A 251 0.14 7.47 -4.87
C MET A 251 0.24 6.34 -3.86
N LEU A 252 0.28 5.09 -4.32
CA LEU A 252 0.41 3.93 -3.44
C LEU A 252 1.76 3.93 -2.72
N VAL A 253 2.86 4.16 -3.45
CA VAL A 253 4.22 4.22 -2.88
C VAL A 253 4.31 5.34 -1.83
N CYS A 254 3.82 6.55 -2.15
CA CYS A 254 3.78 7.67 -1.20
C CYS A 254 2.93 7.35 0.03
N HIS A 255 1.76 6.72 -0.14
CA HIS A 255 0.93 6.31 0.99
C HIS A 255 1.69 5.39 1.96
N TYR A 256 2.39 4.39 1.44
CA TYR A 256 3.18 3.49 2.26
C TYR A 256 4.38 4.18 2.93
N ALA A 257 5.04 5.09 2.22
CA ALA A 257 6.20 5.78 2.74
C ALA A 257 5.85 6.85 3.79
N GLU A 258 4.80 7.64 3.54
CA GLU A 258 4.47 8.83 4.33
C GLU A 258 3.45 8.57 5.44
N SER A 259 2.58 7.58 5.28
CA SER A 259 1.50 7.28 6.23
C SER A 259 1.72 5.94 6.94
N TRP A 260 1.90 4.87 6.17
CA TRP A 260 1.96 3.54 6.74
C TRP A 260 3.28 3.28 7.49
N TYR A 261 4.42 3.51 6.86
CA TYR A 261 5.73 3.20 7.46
C TYR A 261 6.00 3.95 8.78
N PRO A 262 5.72 5.26 8.91
CA PRO A 262 5.92 5.99 10.17
C PRO A 262 5.02 5.50 11.31
N ALA A 263 3.84 4.98 11.02
CA ALA A 263 2.91 4.47 12.03
C ALA A 263 3.52 3.32 12.86
N ARG A 264 4.46 2.58 12.30
CA ARG A 264 5.11 1.45 12.97
C ARG A 264 5.80 1.85 14.27
N GLU A 265 6.53 2.96 14.26
CA GLU A 265 7.20 3.46 15.47
C GLU A 265 6.20 3.95 16.51
N ILE A 266 5.13 4.61 16.08
CA ILE A 266 4.05 5.04 16.98
C ILE A 266 3.43 3.83 17.70
N VAL A 267 3.13 2.76 16.97
CA VAL A 267 2.56 1.54 17.53
C VAL A 267 3.56 0.84 18.45
N ALA A 268 4.84 0.75 18.06
CA ALA A 268 5.87 0.15 18.89
C ALA A 268 6.02 0.86 20.24
N GLN A 269 5.98 2.20 20.25
CA GLN A 269 6.03 2.98 21.47
C GLN A 269 4.77 2.81 22.33
N ALA A 270 3.58 2.78 21.71
CA ALA A 270 2.32 2.55 22.40
C ALA A 270 2.29 1.17 23.08
N LEU A 271 2.80 0.14 22.40
CA LEU A 271 2.90 -1.21 22.98
C LEU A 271 3.86 -1.28 24.16
N LYS A 272 5.01 -0.61 24.12
CA LYS A 272 5.92 -0.53 25.27
C LYS A 272 5.28 0.13 26.48
N LYS A 273 4.40 1.11 26.28
CA LYS A 273 3.70 1.86 27.32
C LYS A 273 2.39 1.21 27.79
N ARG A 274 1.95 0.08 27.19
CA ARG A 274 0.63 -0.51 27.48
C ARG A 274 0.36 -0.80 28.95
N TRP A 275 1.40 -1.20 29.70
CA TRP A 275 1.31 -1.45 31.15
C TRP A 275 1.03 -0.21 31.98
N GLN A 276 1.30 0.98 31.44
CA GLN A 276 0.94 2.26 32.07
C GLN A 276 -0.52 2.65 31.77
N VAL A 277 -1.09 2.16 30.66
CA VAL A 277 -2.49 2.36 30.30
C VAL A 277 -3.39 1.46 31.14
N ASP A 278 -3.03 0.19 31.23
CA ASP A 278 -3.73 -0.79 32.05
C ASP A 278 -2.75 -1.83 32.60
N PRO A 279 -2.80 -2.17 33.91
CA PRO A 279 -1.87 -3.12 34.54
C PRO A 279 -1.91 -4.52 33.92
N SER A 280 -2.99 -4.93 33.25
CA SER A 280 -3.06 -6.21 32.56
C SER A 280 -2.19 -6.27 31.30
N GLY A 281 -1.78 -5.11 30.74
CA GLY A 281 -1.09 -5.03 29.45
C GLY A 281 -1.94 -5.34 28.22
N HIS A 282 -3.24 -5.64 28.41
CA HIS A 282 -4.17 -5.98 27.31
C HIS A 282 -4.74 -4.78 26.58
N ILE A 283 -4.53 -3.57 27.11
CA ILE A 283 -5.04 -2.33 26.54
C ILE A 283 -3.86 -1.41 26.24
N PHE A 284 -3.74 -0.95 25.01
CA PHE A 284 -2.77 0.07 24.64
C PHE A 284 -3.48 1.32 24.11
N SER A 285 -2.80 2.45 24.14
CA SER A 285 -3.36 3.74 23.70
C SER A 285 -2.41 4.41 22.71
N LEU A 286 -2.97 4.88 21.61
CA LEU A 286 -2.29 5.79 20.71
C LEU A 286 -2.49 7.21 21.25
N GLU A 287 -1.41 7.85 21.69
CA GLU A 287 -1.45 9.21 22.26
C GLU A 287 -1.57 10.29 21.19
N GLN A 288 -1.32 9.94 19.95
CA GLN A 288 -1.43 10.80 18.79
C GLN A 288 -2.72 10.48 18.00
N LYS A 289 -2.92 11.17 16.88
CA LYS A 289 -4.02 10.88 15.94
C LYS A 289 -4.03 9.41 15.53
N PRO A 290 -5.20 8.85 15.22
CA PRO A 290 -5.30 7.48 14.76
C PRO A 290 -4.40 7.23 13.53
N CYS A 291 -3.68 6.13 13.56
CA CYS A 291 -2.78 5.70 12.49
C CYS A 291 -3.13 4.26 12.08
N PRO A 292 -2.62 3.74 10.97
CA PRO A 292 -2.83 2.35 10.54
C PRO A 292 -2.09 1.36 11.47
N TRP A 293 -2.61 1.18 12.68
CA TRP A 293 -1.95 0.42 13.75
C TRP A 293 -2.08 -1.11 13.64
N ALA A 294 -3.19 -1.60 13.08
CA ALA A 294 -3.53 -3.03 13.19
C ALA A 294 -2.49 -3.96 12.55
N ALA A 295 -2.04 -3.65 11.33
CA ALA A 295 -1.02 -4.45 10.64
C ALA A 295 0.33 -4.43 11.40
N HIS A 296 0.72 -3.25 11.92
CA HIS A 296 1.94 -3.11 12.69
C HIS A 296 1.90 -3.82 14.04
N LEU A 297 0.72 -3.89 14.68
CA LEU A 297 0.53 -4.59 15.93
C LEU A 297 0.89 -6.08 15.80
N HIS A 298 0.29 -6.77 14.85
CA HIS A 298 0.54 -8.20 14.64
C HIS A 298 2.01 -8.50 14.34
N GLU A 299 2.67 -7.65 13.57
CA GLU A 299 4.10 -7.75 13.29
C GLU A 299 4.94 -7.61 14.57
N LEU A 300 4.64 -6.58 15.37
CA LEU A 300 5.43 -6.26 16.57
C LEU A 300 5.25 -7.32 17.65
N GLU A 301 4.03 -7.82 17.84
CA GLU A 301 3.74 -8.90 18.77
C GLU A 301 4.55 -10.16 18.45
N LYS A 302 4.58 -10.53 17.17
CA LYS A 302 5.32 -11.70 16.77
C LYS A 302 6.82 -11.53 17.01
N LYS A 303 7.39 -10.36 16.71
CA LYS A 303 8.79 -10.07 17.05
C LYS A 303 9.06 -10.14 18.55
N GLU A 304 8.13 -9.68 19.38
CA GLU A 304 8.27 -9.78 20.85
C GLU A 304 8.28 -11.25 21.30
N LEU A 305 7.42 -12.09 20.74
CA LEU A 305 7.39 -13.53 21.02
C LEU A 305 8.68 -14.22 20.58
N GLU A 306 9.17 -13.91 19.39
CA GLU A 306 10.41 -14.44 18.84
C GLU A 306 11.62 -14.10 19.71
N GLN A 307 11.70 -12.86 20.18
CA GLN A 307 12.77 -12.41 21.09
C GLN A 307 12.75 -13.12 22.44
N LYS A 308 11.56 -13.50 22.93
CA LYS A 308 11.40 -14.26 24.18
C LYS A 308 11.74 -15.74 24.02
N LYS A 309 12.15 -16.23 22.83
CA LYS A 309 12.41 -17.66 22.52
C LYS A 309 11.22 -18.57 22.88
N MET A 310 10.03 -18.08 22.81
CA MET A 310 8.83 -18.89 23.02
C MET A 310 8.56 -19.71 21.75
N GLU A 311 8.27 -21.00 21.92
CA GLU A 311 7.81 -21.89 20.83
C GLU A 311 6.65 -21.23 20.07
N PRO A 312 6.55 -21.44 18.74
CA PRO A 312 5.43 -20.91 17.97
C PRO A 312 4.13 -21.52 18.51
N VAL A 313 3.38 -20.71 19.21
CA VAL A 313 2.08 -21.10 19.71
C VAL A 313 1.12 -21.24 18.54
N SER A 314 0.50 -22.41 18.40
CA SER A 314 -0.57 -22.60 17.42
C SER A 314 -1.65 -21.56 17.66
N TRP A 315 -2.17 -20.97 16.57
CA TRP A 315 -3.18 -19.91 16.62
C TRP A 315 -4.58 -20.44 16.89
N ASP A 316 -4.68 -21.61 17.52
CA ASP A 316 -5.99 -22.18 17.87
C ASP A 316 -6.61 -21.33 18.99
N VAL A 317 -7.60 -20.55 18.63
CA VAL A 317 -8.28 -19.53 19.45
C VAL A 317 -9.00 -20.15 20.68
N THR A 318 -9.01 -21.45 20.78
CA THR A 318 -9.67 -22.20 21.88
C THR A 318 -8.75 -22.41 23.09
N ASP A 319 -7.42 -22.17 22.95
CA ASP A 319 -6.51 -22.32 24.08
C ASP A 319 -6.29 -20.98 24.80
N SER A 320 -6.99 -20.80 25.90
CA SER A 320 -6.92 -19.60 26.75
C SER A 320 -5.54 -19.34 27.37
N SER A 321 -4.66 -20.34 27.44
CA SER A 321 -3.34 -20.21 28.05
C SER A 321 -2.35 -19.38 27.22
N THR A 322 -2.61 -19.22 25.91
CA THR A 322 -1.67 -18.56 24.97
C THR A 322 -1.95 -17.06 24.75
N ILE A 323 -2.99 -16.53 25.37
CA ILE A 323 -3.46 -15.15 25.15
C ILE A 323 -3.04 -14.21 26.29
N SER A 324 -2.43 -14.74 27.35
CA SER A 324 -2.20 -14.03 28.62
C SER A 324 -1.44 -12.70 28.52
N ASP A 325 -0.69 -12.43 27.44
CA ASP A 325 0.14 -11.21 27.35
C ASP A 325 -0.16 -10.33 26.14
N ARG A 326 -1.23 -10.60 25.37
CA ARG A 326 -1.49 -9.88 24.12
C ARG A 326 -2.45 -8.73 24.28
N PRO A 327 -2.23 -7.58 23.62
CA PRO A 327 -3.23 -6.52 23.53
C PRO A 327 -4.52 -7.01 22.87
N VAL A 328 -5.65 -6.62 23.45
CA VAL A 328 -6.99 -6.95 22.92
C VAL A 328 -7.80 -5.71 22.60
N PHE A 329 -7.42 -4.55 23.13
CA PHE A 329 -8.05 -3.27 22.83
C PHE A 329 -7.03 -2.18 22.55
N CYS A 330 -7.36 -1.34 21.55
CA CYS A 330 -6.66 -0.10 21.21
C CYS A 330 -7.55 1.09 21.55
N LEU A 331 -7.00 2.07 22.28
CA LEU A 331 -7.64 3.35 22.53
C LEU A 331 -7.01 4.43 21.67
N TYR A 332 -7.82 5.30 21.08
CA TYR A 332 -7.32 6.47 20.36
C TYR A 332 -8.33 7.60 20.31
N GLN A 333 -7.83 8.84 20.27
CA GLN A 333 -8.67 10.01 20.10
C GLN A 333 -9.02 10.20 18.62
N ARG A 334 -10.28 10.53 18.37
CA ARG A 334 -10.82 10.85 17.05
C ARG A 334 -10.65 12.34 16.75
N ASP A 335 -10.81 12.72 15.47
CA ASP A 335 -10.73 14.13 15.06
C ASP A 335 -11.85 15.01 15.64
N ASP A 336 -12.98 14.40 16.05
CA ASP A 336 -14.09 15.07 16.73
C ASP A 336 -13.85 15.26 18.25
N GLY A 337 -12.68 14.88 18.75
CA GLY A 337 -12.30 14.97 20.16
C GLY A 337 -12.76 13.79 21.03
N HIS A 338 -13.65 12.92 20.52
CA HIS A 338 -14.10 11.73 21.22
C HIS A 338 -13.04 10.63 21.23
N TRP A 339 -13.25 9.62 22.06
CA TRP A 339 -12.33 8.49 22.19
C TRP A 339 -12.97 7.19 21.69
N SER A 340 -12.21 6.47 20.90
CA SER A 340 -12.55 5.13 20.47
C SER A 340 -11.90 4.08 21.34
N VAL A 341 -12.64 3.01 21.61
CA VAL A 341 -12.11 1.71 22.02
C VAL A 341 -12.35 0.73 20.88
N GLN A 342 -11.28 0.19 20.34
CA GLN A 342 -11.35 -0.75 19.20
C GLN A 342 -10.74 -2.09 19.58
N SER A 343 -11.49 -3.16 19.30
CA SER A 343 -11.02 -4.53 19.50
C SER A 343 -9.90 -4.87 18.52
N VAL A 344 -8.93 -5.62 18.99
CA VAL A 344 -7.89 -6.20 18.14
C VAL A 344 -8.44 -7.44 17.45
N ALA A 345 -8.21 -7.56 16.15
CA ALA A 345 -8.54 -8.75 15.38
C ALA A 345 -7.66 -9.93 15.79
N VAL A 346 -8.15 -11.15 15.60
CA VAL A 346 -7.40 -12.39 15.92
C VAL A 346 -6.10 -12.45 15.11
N SER A 347 -6.20 -12.15 13.80
CA SER A 347 -5.05 -12.14 12.88
C SER A 347 -5.26 -11.13 11.74
N GLU A 348 -4.25 -10.92 10.92
CA GLU A 348 -4.36 -10.10 9.71
C GLU A 348 -5.31 -10.70 8.66
N THR A 349 -5.47 -12.01 8.64
CA THR A 349 -6.36 -12.71 7.71
C THR A 349 -7.80 -12.79 8.22
N GLU A 350 -7.99 -12.84 9.54
CA GLU A 350 -9.30 -12.88 10.19
C GLU A 350 -9.69 -11.51 10.76
N ARG A 351 -9.68 -10.48 9.93
CA ARG A 351 -9.88 -9.07 10.34
C ARG A 351 -11.23 -8.77 10.96
N PHE A 352 -12.23 -9.62 10.73
CA PHE A 352 -13.59 -9.47 11.25
C PHE A 352 -13.85 -10.27 12.53
N LYS A 353 -12.87 -11.07 12.97
CA LYS A 353 -12.95 -11.86 14.21
C LYS A 353 -12.11 -11.15 15.29
N ASN A 354 -12.75 -10.70 16.34
CA ASN A 354 -12.09 -10.00 17.44
C ASN A 354 -11.47 -10.98 18.43
N ARG A 355 -10.34 -10.64 19.04
CA ARG A 355 -9.78 -11.37 20.19
C ARG A 355 -10.75 -11.30 21.37
N VAL A 356 -11.21 -10.10 21.69
CA VAL A 356 -12.27 -9.80 22.64
C VAL A 356 -13.18 -8.74 22.03
N SER A 357 -14.47 -9.00 22.01
CA SER A 357 -15.46 -8.01 21.57
C SER A 357 -15.98 -7.19 22.77
N LEU A 358 -16.45 -5.98 22.51
CA LEU A 358 -17.23 -5.22 23.51
C LEU A 358 -18.47 -5.99 23.93
N LEU A 359 -18.94 -5.78 25.15
CA LEU A 359 -20.03 -6.51 25.78
C LEU A 359 -21.27 -6.55 24.90
N GLU A 360 -21.88 -7.72 24.81
CA GLU A 360 -23.05 -7.97 23.97
C GLU A 360 -24.21 -7.02 24.27
N PRO A 361 -24.59 -6.74 25.55
CA PRO A 361 -25.67 -5.82 25.88
C PRO A 361 -25.47 -4.37 25.38
N TRP A 362 -24.25 -3.98 25.00
CA TRP A 362 -23.94 -2.64 24.52
C TRP A 362 -24.03 -2.49 23.00
N ARG A 363 -24.02 -3.62 22.30
CA ARG A 363 -23.89 -3.64 20.83
C ARG A 363 -25.13 -3.06 20.16
N GLY A 364 -24.90 -2.15 19.21
CA GLY A 364 -25.95 -1.46 18.46
C GLY A 364 -26.57 -0.26 19.21
N LEU A 365 -26.31 -0.10 20.52
CA LEU A 365 -26.86 0.99 21.33
C LEU A 365 -26.09 2.30 21.11
N ARG A 366 -26.77 3.42 21.46
CA ARG A 366 -26.27 4.79 21.31
C ARG A 366 -26.61 5.65 22.51
N ASP A 367 -25.86 6.70 22.69
CA ASP A 367 -26.09 7.87 23.53
C ASP A 367 -26.59 7.55 24.94
N GLU A 368 -27.77 8.03 25.32
CA GLU A 368 -28.32 7.84 26.66
C GLU A 368 -28.69 6.39 26.97
N GLU A 369 -29.21 5.67 25.99
CA GLU A 369 -29.56 4.25 26.14
C GLU A 369 -28.31 3.44 26.44
N LEU A 370 -27.25 3.64 25.64
CA LEU A 370 -25.95 3.01 25.87
C LEU A 370 -25.37 3.41 27.23
N SER A 371 -25.44 4.70 27.58
CA SER A 371 -24.91 5.22 28.84
C SER A 371 -25.59 4.59 30.06
N LYS A 372 -26.89 4.33 29.99
CA LYS A 372 -27.66 3.62 31.04
C LYS A 372 -27.20 2.16 31.18
N VAL A 373 -27.03 1.45 30.07
CA VAL A 373 -26.62 0.02 30.10
C VAL A 373 -25.16 -0.15 30.49
N VAL A 374 -24.28 0.76 30.08
CA VAL A 374 -22.85 0.80 30.51
C VAL A 374 -22.73 1.21 31.99
N GLY A 375 -23.68 1.99 32.50
CA GLY A 375 -23.60 2.59 33.83
C GLY A 375 -22.65 3.79 33.90
N LEU A 376 -22.33 4.41 32.75
CA LEU A 376 -21.41 5.54 32.65
C LEU A 376 -21.95 6.59 31.65
N PRO A 377 -22.13 7.86 32.08
CA PRO A 377 -22.57 8.93 31.21
C PRO A 377 -21.50 9.27 30.14
N GLY A 378 -21.94 9.63 28.95
CA GLY A 378 -21.04 10.06 27.86
C GLY A 378 -20.65 8.99 26.86
N CYS A 379 -21.28 7.84 26.91
CA CYS A 379 -21.21 6.86 25.82
C CYS A 379 -21.90 7.42 24.58
N ILE A 380 -21.34 7.16 23.41
CA ILE A 380 -21.85 7.64 22.12
C ILE A 380 -22.38 6.48 21.28
N PHE A 381 -21.60 5.41 21.14
CA PHE A 381 -21.93 4.33 20.24
C PHE A 381 -21.14 3.06 20.54
N VAL A 382 -21.77 1.90 20.32
CA VAL A 382 -21.08 0.61 20.16
C VAL A 382 -21.60 -0.08 18.90
N HIS A 383 -20.67 -0.48 18.05
CA HIS A 383 -20.98 -1.15 16.80
C HIS A 383 -21.67 -2.52 17.06
N ALA A 384 -22.60 -2.93 16.19
CA ALA A 384 -23.37 -4.17 16.34
C ALA A 384 -22.50 -5.44 16.47
N ASN A 385 -21.32 -5.46 15.82
CA ASN A 385 -20.36 -6.57 15.94
C ASN A 385 -19.41 -6.44 17.14
N GLY A 386 -19.57 -5.40 17.96
CA GLY A 386 -18.75 -5.18 19.17
C GLY A 386 -17.28 -4.89 18.94
N PHE A 387 -16.86 -4.56 17.70
CA PHE A 387 -15.44 -4.27 17.43
C PHE A 387 -15.02 -2.84 17.76
N LEU A 388 -15.98 -1.91 17.87
CA LEU A 388 -15.73 -0.49 18.06
C LEU A 388 -16.75 0.10 19.03
N GLY A 389 -16.27 0.82 20.03
CA GLY A 389 -17.05 1.67 20.94
C GLY A 389 -16.51 3.10 20.93
N ILE A 390 -17.39 4.08 21.19
CA ILE A 390 -17.04 5.50 21.23
C ILE A 390 -17.58 6.12 22.53
N HIS A 391 -16.70 6.88 23.20
CA HIS A 391 -17.04 7.61 24.42
C HIS A 391 -16.52 9.06 24.33
N LYS A 392 -17.14 9.99 25.04
CA LYS A 392 -16.72 11.40 25.08
C LYS A 392 -15.34 11.62 25.67
N THR A 393 -14.91 10.75 26.58
CA THR A 393 -13.63 10.89 27.32
C THR A 393 -12.76 9.64 27.18
N ARG A 394 -11.44 9.80 27.40
CA ARG A 394 -10.47 8.71 27.41
C ARG A 394 -10.79 7.69 28.52
N GLU A 395 -11.10 8.20 29.70
CA GLU A 395 -11.40 7.40 30.90
C GLU A 395 -12.64 6.52 30.66
N GLY A 396 -13.65 7.07 29.97
CA GLY A 396 -14.85 6.32 29.63
C GLY A 396 -14.57 5.22 28.60
N ALA A 397 -13.78 5.49 27.55
CA ALA A 397 -13.36 4.47 26.60
C ALA A 397 -12.53 3.37 27.28
N LEU A 398 -11.62 3.74 28.20
CA LEU A 398 -10.86 2.79 29.01
C LEU A 398 -11.77 1.95 29.92
N HIS A 399 -12.78 2.57 30.54
CA HIS A 399 -13.77 1.84 31.34
C HIS A 399 -14.50 0.78 30.50
N MET A 400 -14.94 1.13 29.28
CA MET A 400 -15.60 0.19 28.37
C MET A 400 -14.68 -0.98 28.01
N ALA A 401 -13.38 -0.71 27.75
CA ALA A 401 -12.38 -1.74 27.48
C ALA A 401 -12.21 -2.70 28.68
N ARG A 402 -12.02 -2.14 29.88
CA ARG A 402 -11.85 -2.89 31.13
C ARG A 402 -13.05 -3.77 31.47
N ALA A 403 -14.27 -3.21 31.34
CA ALA A 403 -15.49 -3.95 31.61
C ALA A 403 -15.65 -5.14 30.65
N SER A 404 -15.31 -4.94 29.38
CA SER A 404 -15.36 -6.01 28.38
C SER A 404 -14.27 -7.07 28.62
N LEU A 405 -13.07 -6.65 29.02
CA LEU A 405 -11.99 -7.57 29.39
C LEU A 405 -12.35 -8.42 30.61
N LYS A 406 -12.92 -7.81 31.66
CA LYS A 406 -13.31 -8.52 32.88
C LYS A 406 -14.40 -9.56 32.65
N SER A 407 -15.32 -9.31 31.72
CA SER A 407 -16.43 -10.23 31.38
C SER A 407 -16.01 -11.35 30.43
N SER A 408 -14.89 -11.19 29.73
CA SER A 408 -14.31 -12.26 28.95
C SER A 408 -13.45 -13.12 29.89
N ASN A 409 -13.42 -14.45 29.70
CA ASN A 409 -12.58 -15.38 30.48
C ASN A 409 -11.06 -15.11 30.31
N PHE A 410 -10.70 -13.93 29.86
CA PHE A 410 -9.32 -13.44 29.67
C PHE A 410 -8.65 -12.96 30.97
N ALA A 411 -9.41 -12.76 32.02
CA ALA A 411 -8.93 -12.26 33.31
C ALA A 411 -8.81 -13.38 34.35
N GLY A 412 -8.32 -14.54 33.91
CA GLY A 412 -8.01 -15.68 34.81
C GLY A 412 -6.55 -15.76 35.09
#